data_b07f203a9c7ac14bed8252ad1516e69c
#
_entry.id   b07f203a9c7ac14bed8252ad1516e69c
#
_cell.length_a   1.000
_cell.length_b   1.000
_cell.length_c   1.000
_cell.angle_alpha   90.00
_cell.angle_beta   90.00
_cell.angle_gamma   90.00
#
_symmetry.space_group_name_H-M   'P 1'
#
loop_
_entity.id
_entity.type
_entity.pdbx_description
1 polymer ?
#
loop_
_entity_poly.entity_id
_entity_poly.type
_entity_poly.pdbx_seq_one_letter_code
_entity_poly.pdbx_strand_id
1 'polypeptide(L)'
;MFSFKKAAAGELSCTMLLGSLVISGCSDSNTSGTQSADNTSSGSSTAHQGEITDISSVELGQDMKIGWSLGNTLDAGNESNRGQDPGSIEKSWGNPDTTKEMIDEIKKAGFNVLRVPTTWDWSTGEAPEYKISDEWFARVKEIVDYGMENDMYVILNIHHETWHYPTEDNYEAASDRLKKVWTQIGNYFKDYDEHLIFEGLNEPRVIGTSEEWNGGSDATREVVNKLDADFVSTIRSLDGNNKLRHLMIPGYAASSSEVALKALKIPENDDKLIVSVHAYTPYNFALADSKRSNKWVACKEGFTNDIDYLADMLKTLFIDKGQAVIIGEFGARSKDNEKYRAEWAKYYVTKMKTVGVPCVWWDNGAFLGSGELFGLFDRRNLEWRYPLVKDALISASNGEYTVDGLKSDTAILDELKKDIAQSKNSSAE
;
A
#
# COMPACT_ATOMS: atom_id res chain seq x y z
N MET A 1 29.30 5.88 -6.77
CA MET A 1 29.27 6.96 -7.78
C MET A 1 28.62 6.36 -9.02
N PHE A 2 27.29 6.33 -9.09
CA PHE A 2 26.54 5.89 -10.26
C PHE A 2 25.57 6.99 -10.67
N SER A 3 25.82 7.51 -11.85
CA SER A 3 25.08 8.61 -12.46
C SER A 3 23.81 8.07 -13.11
N PHE A 4 22.64 8.53 -12.66
CA PHE A 4 21.38 8.31 -13.36
C PHE A 4 21.28 9.31 -14.52
N LYS A 5 21.33 8.81 -15.75
CA LYS A 5 21.03 9.58 -16.95
C LYS A 5 19.50 9.70 -17.09
N LYS A 6 19.00 10.93 -17.13
CA LYS A 6 17.64 11.26 -17.55
C LYS A 6 17.42 10.76 -18.98
N ALA A 7 16.41 9.93 -19.20
CA ALA A 7 15.91 9.61 -20.52
C ALA A 7 14.89 10.69 -20.92
N ALA A 8 15.14 11.37 -22.03
CA ALA A 8 14.24 12.34 -22.61
C ALA A 8 13.08 11.62 -23.30
N ALA A 9 11.84 12.03 -23.01
CA ALA A 9 10.65 11.62 -23.72
C ALA A 9 10.64 12.26 -25.12
N GLY A 10 10.58 11.41 -26.16
CA GLY A 10 10.37 11.84 -27.53
C GLY A 10 8.87 11.99 -27.81
N GLU A 11 8.50 13.15 -28.30
CA GLU A 11 7.15 13.43 -28.80
C GLU A 11 6.86 12.62 -30.07
N LEU A 12 5.76 11.88 -30.06
CA LEU A 12 5.17 11.30 -31.27
C LEU A 12 3.78 11.91 -31.49
N SER A 13 3.72 12.88 -32.39
CA SER A 13 2.49 13.50 -32.87
C SER A 13 1.76 12.52 -33.77
N CYS A 14 0.53 12.16 -33.42
CA CYS A 14 -0.38 11.41 -34.29
C CYS A 14 -1.63 12.22 -34.56
N THR A 15 -1.74 12.69 -35.80
CA THR A 15 -2.83 13.46 -36.35
C THR A 15 -4.02 12.52 -36.63
N MET A 16 -5.18 12.73 -36.00
CA MET A 16 -6.42 12.05 -36.38
C MET A 16 -7.38 12.99 -37.08
N LEU A 17 -7.84 12.54 -38.23
CA LEU A 17 -8.86 13.17 -39.04
C LEU A 17 -10.27 13.08 -38.38
N LEU A 18 -10.99 14.20 -38.43
CA LEU A 18 -12.41 14.27 -38.11
C LEU A 18 -13.25 13.62 -39.24
N GLY A 19 -14.17 12.78 -38.86
CA GLY A 19 -15.27 12.32 -39.68
C GLY A 19 -16.61 12.55 -38.98
N SER A 20 -17.32 13.57 -39.41
CA SER A 20 -18.66 13.91 -38.92
C SER A 20 -19.72 13.03 -39.59
N LEU A 21 -20.63 12.45 -38.80
CA LEU A 21 -21.92 11.99 -39.33
C LEU A 21 -23.07 12.46 -38.44
N VAL A 22 -23.91 13.29 -39.01
CA VAL A 22 -25.20 13.78 -38.49
C VAL A 22 -26.29 12.83 -38.96
N ILE A 23 -27.15 12.32 -38.06
CA ILE A 23 -28.46 11.84 -38.43
C ILE A 23 -29.49 12.36 -37.41
N SER A 24 -30.41 13.15 -37.92
CA SER A 24 -31.66 13.61 -37.29
C SER A 24 -32.75 12.55 -37.32
N GLY A 25 -33.62 12.56 -36.31
CA GLY A 25 -34.91 11.85 -36.38
C GLY A 25 -35.79 12.17 -35.18
N CYS A 26 -36.81 13.00 -35.40
CA CYS A 26 -37.91 13.33 -34.47
C CYS A 26 -38.94 12.21 -34.34
N SER A 27 -39.62 12.06 -33.19
CA SER A 27 -41.04 12.41 -32.99
C SER A 27 -41.68 11.72 -31.78
N ASP A 28 -42.26 12.53 -30.95
CA ASP A 28 -43.51 12.51 -30.18
C ASP A 28 -44.24 11.21 -29.78
N SER A 29 -44.59 11.09 -28.49
CA SER A 29 -45.96 11.38 -28.02
C SER A 29 -46.16 11.02 -26.52
N ASN A 30 -46.90 11.91 -25.86
CA ASN A 30 -47.50 11.90 -24.54
C ASN A 30 -48.21 10.60 -24.14
N THR A 31 -48.09 10.22 -22.87
CA THR A 31 -49.25 9.87 -22.03
C THR A 31 -48.95 10.08 -20.55
N SER A 32 -49.82 10.83 -19.92
CA SER A 32 -49.88 11.14 -18.48
C SER A 32 -50.31 9.93 -17.66
N GLY A 33 -49.55 9.65 -16.59
CA GLY A 33 -49.93 8.72 -15.55
C GLY A 33 -49.41 9.19 -14.22
N THR A 34 -50.28 9.79 -13.41
CA THR A 34 -50.05 10.18 -12.03
C THR A 34 -49.87 8.93 -11.18
N GLN A 35 -48.70 8.73 -10.59
CA GLN A 35 -48.55 7.85 -9.45
C GLN A 35 -47.72 8.54 -8.34
N SER A 36 -48.25 8.38 -7.13
CA SER A 36 -47.81 8.94 -5.89
C SER A 36 -46.35 8.65 -5.60
N ALA A 37 -45.61 9.68 -5.24
CA ALA A 37 -44.27 9.55 -4.71
C ALA A 37 -44.34 9.00 -3.28
N ASP A 38 -44.05 7.72 -3.10
CA ASP A 38 -43.58 7.20 -1.83
C ASP A 38 -42.11 7.56 -1.67
N ASN A 39 -41.88 8.52 -0.82
CA ASN A 39 -40.55 8.98 -0.42
C ASN A 39 -39.99 7.97 0.60
N THR A 40 -39.53 6.81 0.15
CA THR A 40 -38.61 5.99 0.91
C THR A 40 -37.20 6.53 0.70
N SER A 41 -36.76 7.39 1.62
CA SER A 41 -35.34 7.67 1.79
C SER A 41 -34.66 6.34 2.18
N SER A 42 -34.09 5.65 1.20
CA SER A 42 -33.11 4.62 1.44
C SER A 42 -31.87 5.32 1.98
N GLY A 43 -31.79 5.49 3.28
CA GLY A 43 -30.54 5.73 3.98
C GLY A 43 -29.69 4.49 3.78
N SER A 44 -28.76 4.54 2.83
CA SER A 44 -27.63 3.62 2.77
C SER A 44 -26.85 3.89 4.06
N SER A 45 -27.04 3.09 5.09
CA SER A 45 -26.06 3.01 6.18
C SER A 45 -24.82 2.40 5.53
N THR A 46 -23.78 3.20 5.33
CA THR A 46 -22.47 2.67 4.92
C THR A 46 -22.04 1.66 5.97
N ALA A 47 -21.67 0.46 5.55
CA ALA A 47 -21.09 -0.53 6.42
C ALA A 47 -19.90 0.11 7.16
N HIS A 48 -19.69 -0.30 8.44
CA HIS A 48 -18.59 0.20 9.26
C HIS A 48 -18.58 1.72 9.57
N GLN A 49 -19.75 2.37 9.58
CA GLN A 49 -19.94 3.68 10.20
C GLN A 49 -20.72 3.51 11.50
N GLY A 50 -20.13 3.94 12.61
CA GLY A 50 -20.74 3.79 13.93
C GLY A 50 -19.76 3.93 15.07
N GLU A 51 -20.05 3.28 16.20
CA GLU A 51 -19.17 3.29 17.36
C GLU A 51 -17.97 2.38 17.14
N ILE A 52 -16.76 2.90 17.37
CA ILE A 52 -15.51 2.15 17.25
C ILE A 52 -15.34 1.18 18.43
N THR A 53 -14.88 -0.03 18.16
CA THR A 53 -14.56 -1.02 19.18
C THR A 53 -13.23 -0.68 19.85
N ASP A 54 -13.22 -0.63 21.18
CA ASP A 54 -12.01 -0.33 21.96
C ASP A 54 -11.15 -1.60 22.16
N ILE A 55 -10.41 -1.96 21.12
CA ILE A 55 -9.42 -3.04 21.12
C ILE A 55 -8.00 -2.49 20.90
N SER A 56 -6.98 -3.18 21.42
CA SER A 56 -5.60 -2.79 21.16
C SER A 56 -5.18 -3.06 19.70
N SER A 57 -4.13 -2.37 19.24
CA SER A 57 -3.56 -2.65 17.92
C SER A 57 -2.97 -4.06 17.81
N VAL A 58 -2.57 -4.67 18.91
CA VAL A 58 -2.11 -6.07 18.92
C VAL A 58 -3.29 -7.01 18.66
N GLU A 59 -4.45 -6.77 19.28
CA GLU A 59 -5.67 -7.54 19.03
C GLU A 59 -6.17 -7.35 17.60
N LEU A 60 -6.21 -6.10 17.10
CA LEU A 60 -6.55 -5.81 15.71
C LEU A 60 -5.65 -6.58 14.72
N GLY A 61 -4.34 -6.57 14.96
CA GLY A 61 -3.36 -7.25 14.11
C GLY A 61 -3.56 -8.77 14.03
N GLN A 62 -4.20 -9.40 15.03
CA GLN A 62 -4.47 -10.84 15.01
C GLN A 62 -5.56 -11.22 13.99
N ASP A 63 -6.49 -10.31 13.71
CA ASP A 63 -7.55 -10.52 12.72
C ASP A 63 -7.08 -10.20 11.29
N MET A 64 -6.03 -9.40 11.16
CA MET A 64 -5.40 -9.11 9.87
C MET A 64 -4.63 -10.33 9.37
N LYS A 65 -4.96 -10.81 8.16
CA LYS A 65 -4.31 -11.99 7.56
C LYS A 65 -3.25 -11.59 6.55
N ILE A 66 -3.72 -11.04 5.44
CA ILE A 66 -2.89 -10.60 4.32
C ILE A 66 -3.54 -9.40 3.65
N GLY A 67 -2.75 -8.41 3.29
CA GLY A 67 -3.20 -7.20 2.62
C GLY A 67 -2.75 -7.11 1.17
N TRP A 68 -3.48 -6.27 0.44
CA TRP A 68 -3.18 -5.86 -0.92
C TRP A 68 -3.20 -4.33 -0.99
N SER A 69 -2.16 -3.72 -1.60
CA SER A 69 -2.11 -2.26 -1.82
C SER A 69 -2.62 -1.89 -3.19
N LEU A 70 -3.48 -0.88 -3.24
CA LEU A 70 -3.93 -0.21 -4.47
C LEU A 70 -2.87 0.81 -4.94
N GLY A 71 -1.65 0.32 -5.21
CA GLY A 71 -0.52 1.17 -5.57
C GLY A 71 -0.59 1.75 -6.97
N ASN A 72 0.12 2.87 -7.20
CA ASN A 72 0.15 3.63 -8.44
C ASN A 72 -1.25 4.07 -8.91
N THR A 73 -2.09 4.48 -7.98
CA THR A 73 -3.50 4.85 -8.21
C THR A 73 -3.79 6.21 -7.58
N LEU A 74 -4.28 6.28 -6.34
CA LEU A 74 -4.47 7.56 -5.65
C LEU A 74 -3.13 8.18 -5.17
N ASP A 75 -2.08 7.39 -5.12
CA ASP A 75 -0.69 7.84 -4.90
C ASP A 75 -0.02 8.37 -6.17
N ALA A 76 -0.64 8.18 -7.33
CA ALA A 76 -0.12 8.62 -8.62
C ALA A 76 -0.14 10.16 -8.77
N GLY A 77 0.59 10.64 -9.76
CA GLY A 77 0.58 12.05 -10.13
C GLY A 77 1.95 12.70 -10.09
N ASN A 78 1.94 13.94 -10.48
CA ASN A 78 3.09 14.86 -10.46
C ASN A 78 2.57 16.30 -10.49
N GLU A 79 3.45 17.30 -10.52
CA GLU A 79 3.05 18.72 -10.50
C GLU A 79 2.08 19.11 -11.63
N SER A 80 2.10 18.44 -12.78
CA SER A 80 1.15 18.72 -13.87
C SER A 80 -0.28 18.27 -13.58
N ASN A 81 -0.46 17.43 -12.57
CA ASN A 81 -1.78 16.95 -12.14
C ASN A 81 -2.42 17.86 -11.08
N ARG A 82 -1.70 18.87 -10.57
CA ARG A 82 -2.21 19.76 -9.52
C ARG A 82 -3.51 20.44 -9.95
N GLY A 83 -4.55 20.27 -9.14
CA GLY A 83 -5.88 20.82 -9.39
C GLY A 83 -6.66 20.17 -10.54
N GLN A 84 -6.21 19.04 -11.07
CA GLN A 84 -6.99 18.25 -12.02
C GLN A 84 -8.08 17.45 -11.31
N ASP A 85 -9.01 16.91 -12.10
CA ASP A 85 -10.05 16.01 -11.58
C ASP A 85 -9.46 14.70 -11.05
N PRO A 86 -10.11 14.05 -10.05
CA PRO A 86 -9.59 12.85 -9.41
C PRO A 86 -9.26 11.71 -10.40
N GLY A 87 -10.09 11.47 -11.40
CA GLY A 87 -9.87 10.40 -12.38
C GLY A 87 -8.64 10.65 -13.26
N SER A 88 -8.30 11.90 -13.54
CA SER A 88 -7.05 12.25 -14.26
C SER A 88 -5.82 11.98 -13.41
N ILE A 89 -5.87 12.26 -12.11
CA ILE A 89 -4.80 11.95 -11.16
C ILE A 89 -4.63 10.44 -11.03
N GLU A 90 -5.70 9.72 -10.75
CA GLU A 90 -5.74 8.28 -10.53
C GLU A 90 -5.14 7.48 -11.69
N LYS A 91 -5.36 7.94 -12.94
CA LYS A 91 -4.87 7.28 -14.15
C LYS A 91 -3.50 7.73 -14.62
N SER A 92 -2.89 8.71 -13.97
CA SER A 92 -1.68 9.37 -14.48
C SER A 92 -0.47 8.44 -14.62
N TRP A 93 -0.41 7.35 -13.85
CA TRP A 93 0.63 6.31 -13.97
C TRP A 93 0.15 5.04 -14.67
N GLY A 94 -0.98 5.11 -15.39
CA GLY A 94 -1.42 4.09 -16.36
C GLY A 94 -2.36 3.02 -15.79
N ASN A 95 -2.75 3.07 -14.52
CA ASN A 95 -3.82 2.22 -14.00
C ASN A 95 -5.20 2.73 -14.47
N PRO A 96 -6.23 1.89 -14.51
CA PRO A 96 -7.61 2.33 -14.77
C PRO A 96 -8.21 3.00 -13.54
N ASP A 97 -9.37 3.64 -13.70
CA ASP A 97 -10.19 4.04 -12.55
C ASP A 97 -10.51 2.82 -11.69
N THR A 98 -10.40 2.95 -10.37
CA THR A 98 -10.73 1.88 -9.43
C THR A 98 -12.23 1.69 -9.35
N THR A 99 -12.70 0.47 -9.47
CA THR A 99 -14.12 0.13 -9.34
C THR A 99 -14.36 -0.79 -8.15
N LYS A 100 -15.61 -0.87 -7.71
CA LYS A 100 -16.01 -1.76 -6.63
C LYS A 100 -15.69 -3.23 -6.96
N GLU A 101 -15.93 -3.63 -8.20
CA GLU A 101 -15.70 -5.00 -8.66
C GLU A 101 -14.22 -5.41 -8.54
N MET A 102 -13.27 -4.47 -8.69
CA MET A 102 -11.86 -4.76 -8.44
C MET A 102 -11.63 -5.16 -6.97
N ILE A 103 -12.20 -4.41 -6.04
CA ILE A 103 -12.04 -4.67 -4.60
C ILE A 103 -12.81 -5.94 -4.19
N ASP A 104 -13.98 -6.17 -4.79
CA ASP A 104 -14.74 -7.41 -4.60
C ASP A 104 -13.92 -8.65 -5.01
N GLU A 105 -13.19 -8.61 -6.14
CA GLU A 105 -12.30 -9.70 -6.57
C GLU A 105 -11.07 -9.87 -5.66
N ILE A 106 -10.51 -8.78 -5.09
CA ILE A 106 -9.45 -8.84 -4.09
C ILE A 106 -9.95 -9.55 -2.81
N LYS A 107 -11.11 -9.14 -2.29
CA LYS A 107 -11.73 -9.81 -1.12
C LYS A 107 -12.04 -11.27 -1.40
N LYS A 108 -12.62 -11.57 -2.54
CA LYS A 108 -12.98 -12.94 -2.97
C LYS A 108 -11.74 -13.84 -3.08
N ALA A 109 -10.58 -13.29 -3.44
CA ALA A 109 -9.32 -14.03 -3.46
C ALA A 109 -8.83 -14.40 -2.04
N GLY A 110 -9.33 -13.74 -0.99
CA GLY A 110 -9.01 -14.03 0.41
C GLY A 110 -8.20 -12.94 1.13
N PHE A 111 -7.93 -11.81 0.49
CA PHE A 111 -7.33 -10.66 1.16
C PHE A 111 -8.36 -10.00 2.10
N ASN A 112 -7.93 -9.60 3.29
CA ASN A 112 -8.79 -8.93 4.26
C ASN A 112 -8.25 -7.57 4.72
N VAL A 113 -7.17 -7.09 4.12
CA VAL A 113 -6.63 -5.74 4.32
C VAL A 113 -6.45 -5.07 2.96
N LEU A 114 -7.00 -3.87 2.82
CA LEU A 114 -6.82 -2.99 1.66
C LEU A 114 -5.99 -1.78 2.09
N ARG A 115 -4.79 -1.62 1.57
CA ARG A 115 -4.06 -0.37 1.74
C ARG A 115 -4.36 0.54 0.54
N VAL A 116 -4.73 1.78 0.83
CA VAL A 116 -5.10 2.83 -0.13
C VAL A 116 -4.06 3.94 -0.07
N PRO A 117 -2.92 3.77 -0.73
CA PRO A 117 -1.90 4.81 -0.83
C PRO A 117 -2.49 6.05 -1.49
N THR A 118 -2.37 7.22 -0.85
CA THR A 118 -3.02 8.45 -1.32
C THR A 118 -2.08 9.63 -1.22
N THR A 119 -1.81 10.30 -2.34
CA THR A 119 -1.13 11.59 -2.40
C THR A 119 -2.17 12.70 -2.39
N TRP A 120 -2.08 13.59 -1.42
CA TRP A 120 -3.03 14.68 -1.22
C TRP A 120 -2.57 15.98 -1.87
N ASP A 121 -1.26 16.13 -2.10
CA ASP A 121 -0.61 17.37 -2.56
C ASP A 121 -1.21 17.92 -3.85
N TRP A 122 -1.55 17.03 -4.80
CA TRP A 122 -2.11 17.45 -6.10
C TRP A 122 -3.52 18.02 -6.02
N SER A 123 -4.24 17.71 -4.95
CA SER A 123 -5.62 18.15 -4.70
C SER A 123 -5.75 19.04 -3.47
N THR A 124 -4.63 19.58 -2.98
CA THR A 124 -4.56 20.47 -1.83
C THR A 124 -4.24 21.89 -2.28
N GLY A 125 -4.99 22.85 -1.76
CA GLY A 125 -4.78 24.29 -2.01
C GLY A 125 -3.56 24.85 -1.28
N GLU A 126 -3.33 26.14 -1.49
CA GLU A 126 -2.18 26.86 -0.96
C GLU A 126 -2.25 27.08 0.56
N ALA A 127 -1.09 27.47 1.13
CA ALA A 127 -1.00 27.94 2.50
C ALA A 127 -1.88 29.21 2.70
N PRO A 128 -2.34 29.46 3.94
CA PRO A 128 -2.07 28.72 5.15
C PRO A 128 -3.05 27.57 5.42
N GLU A 129 -4.16 27.46 4.69
CA GLU A 129 -5.25 26.51 4.98
C GLU A 129 -4.96 25.12 4.48
N TYR A 130 -4.25 24.96 3.36
CA TYR A 130 -4.00 23.69 2.67
C TYR A 130 -5.31 22.90 2.47
N LYS A 131 -6.37 23.60 1.99
CA LYS A 131 -7.69 22.99 1.83
C LYS A 131 -7.64 21.87 0.79
N ILE A 132 -7.99 20.64 1.19
CA ILE A 132 -8.16 19.50 0.30
C ILE A 132 -9.47 19.68 -0.49
N SER A 133 -9.49 19.35 -1.79
CA SER A 133 -10.68 19.50 -2.62
C SER A 133 -11.77 18.51 -2.19
N ASP A 134 -13.03 18.97 -2.28
CA ASP A 134 -14.17 18.15 -1.88
C ASP A 134 -14.35 16.96 -2.84
N GLU A 135 -13.98 17.11 -4.12
CA GLU A 135 -14.01 16.05 -5.13
C GLU A 135 -12.96 14.96 -4.83
N TRP A 136 -11.76 15.34 -4.35
CA TRP A 136 -10.74 14.38 -3.95
C TRP A 136 -11.17 13.57 -2.72
N PHE A 137 -11.73 14.26 -1.72
CA PHE A 137 -12.31 13.58 -0.56
C PHE A 137 -13.42 12.60 -0.97
N ALA A 138 -14.31 13.01 -1.87
CA ALA A 138 -15.39 12.14 -2.34
C ALA A 138 -14.83 10.88 -3.04
N ARG A 139 -13.79 11.02 -3.87
CA ARG A 139 -13.16 9.89 -4.56
C ARG A 139 -12.41 8.96 -3.61
N VAL A 140 -11.62 9.51 -2.68
CA VAL A 140 -10.92 8.71 -1.66
C VAL A 140 -11.93 7.96 -0.81
N LYS A 141 -13.00 8.63 -0.37
CA LYS A 141 -14.09 8.00 0.39
C LYS A 141 -14.74 6.84 -0.36
N GLU A 142 -15.04 7.02 -1.65
CA GLU A 142 -15.65 5.99 -2.48
C GLU A 142 -14.80 4.71 -2.48
N ILE A 143 -13.48 4.82 -2.61
CA ILE A 143 -12.57 3.67 -2.59
C ILE A 143 -12.44 3.07 -1.19
N VAL A 144 -12.39 3.90 -0.14
CA VAL A 144 -12.45 3.43 1.24
C VAL A 144 -13.73 2.64 1.48
N ASP A 145 -14.87 3.16 1.04
CA ASP A 145 -16.17 2.48 1.18
C ASP A 145 -16.21 1.13 0.46
N TYR A 146 -15.55 0.96 -0.70
CA TYR A 146 -15.45 -0.35 -1.35
C TYR A 146 -14.75 -1.41 -0.47
N GLY A 147 -13.72 -1.01 0.27
CA GLY A 147 -13.07 -1.88 1.26
C GLY A 147 -13.97 -2.20 2.45
N MET A 148 -14.62 -1.17 2.99
CA MET A 148 -15.53 -1.29 4.13
C MET A 148 -16.74 -2.17 3.81
N GLU A 149 -17.38 -1.98 2.65
CA GLU A 149 -18.52 -2.81 2.19
C GLU A 149 -18.12 -4.29 1.97
N ASN A 150 -16.84 -4.56 1.80
CA ASN A 150 -16.26 -5.89 1.73
C ASN A 150 -15.76 -6.42 3.08
N ASP A 151 -16.07 -5.76 4.19
CA ASP A 151 -15.61 -6.17 5.52
C ASP A 151 -14.08 -6.37 5.55
N MET A 152 -13.34 -5.35 5.05
CA MET A 152 -11.87 -5.33 5.04
C MET A 152 -11.36 -4.26 5.98
N TYR A 153 -10.21 -4.49 6.59
CA TYR A 153 -9.43 -3.42 7.18
C TYR A 153 -8.87 -2.53 6.08
N VAL A 154 -9.06 -1.22 6.20
CA VAL A 154 -8.59 -0.24 5.21
C VAL A 154 -7.52 0.65 5.82
N ILE A 155 -6.35 0.71 5.22
CA ILE A 155 -5.25 1.58 5.63
C ILE A 155 -5.19 2.76 4.66
N LEU A 156 -5.50 3.96 5.16
CA LEU A 156 -5.43 5.21 4.41
C LEU A 156 -4.24 6.04 4.88
N ASN A 157 -3.45 6.59 3.96
CA ASN A 157 -2.22 7.29 4.31
C ASN A 157 -2.02 8.65 3.61
N ILE A 158 -0.92 9.29 3.95
CA ILE A 158 -0.24 10.33 3.17
C ILE A 158 0.97 9.69 2.49
N HIS A 159 1.01 9.69 1.12
CA HIS A 159 1.96 8.84 0.38
C HIS A 159 3.12 9.61 -0.27
N HIS A 160 2.98 10.10 -1.51
CA HIS A 160 4.06 10.75 -2.28
C HIS A 160 4.00 12.28 -2.17
N GLU A 161 4.06 12.80 -0.95
CA GLU A 161 4.03 14.22 -0.71
C GLU A 161 5.41 14.87 -0.95
N THR A 162 5.42 16.11 -1.40
CA THR A 162 6.66 16.82 -1.76
C THR A 162 7.19 17.73 -0.63
N TRP A 163 6.43 17.91 0.44
CA TRP A 163 6.67 18.91 1.48
C TRP A 163 7.25 18.38 2.80
N HIS A 164 7.18 17.08 3.06
CA HIS A 164 7.54 16.50 4.36
C HIS A 164 8.99 16.00 4.47
N TYR A 165 9.92 16.63 3.75
CA TYR A 165 11.35 16.28 3.92
C TYR A 165 11.76 16.36 5.38
N PRO A 166 12.27 15.28 6.00
CA PRO A 166 12.57 15.23 7.42
C PRO A 166 13.92 15.85 7.74
N THR A 167 14.05 17.18 7.52
CA THR A 167 15.21 17.97 7.89
C THR A 167 14.82 18.99 8.96
N GLU A 168 15.77 19.36 9.83
CA GLU A 168 15.51 20.32 10.90
C GLU A 168 14.98 21.67 10.37
N ASP A 169 15.56 22.15 9.27
CA ASP A 169 15.15 23.42 8.65
C ASP A 169 13.73 23.37 8.07
N ASN A 170 13.24 22.19 7.68
CA ASN A 170 11.90 22.03 7.11
C ASN A 170 10.84 21.61 8.13
N TYR A 171 11.24 21.20 9.35
CA TYR A 171 10.34 20.59 10.33
C TYR A 171 9.10 21.46 10.62
N GLU A 172 9.28 22.74 10.91
CA GLU A 172 8.17 23.62 11.29
C GLU A 172 7.13 23.74 10.17
N ALA A 173 7.56 23.89 8.92
CA ALA A 173 6.68 23.97 7.77
C ALA A 173 5.97 22.63 7.50
N ALA A 174 6.72 21.52 7.57
CA ALA A 174 6.17 20.17 7.39
C ALA A 174 5.15 19.83 8.49
N SER A 175 5.46 20.13 9.75
CA SER A 175 4.58 19.92 10.90
C SER A 175 3.28 20.72 10.79
N ASP A 176 3.35 22.02 10.44
CA ASP A 176 2.16 22.87 10.24
C ASP A 176 1.24 22.28 9.17
N ARG A 177 1.79 21.90 8.02
CA ARG A 177 1.02 21.32 6.93
C ARG A 177 0.46 19.94 7.29
N LEU A 178 1.27 19.07 7.90
CA LEU A 178 0.85 17.73 8.36
C LEU A 178 -0.37 17.81 9.27
N LYS A 179 -0.33 18.67 10.28
CA LYS A 179 -1.44 18.87 11.21
C LYS A 179 -2.71 19.35 10.51
N LYS A 180 -2.60 20.27 9.58
CA LYS A 180 -3.75 20.80 8.83
C LYS A 180 -4.36 19.78 7.88
N VAL A 181 -3.54 19.01 7.18
CA VAL A 181 -3.99 17.95 6.27
C VAL A 181 -4.66 16.83 7.08
N TRP A 182 -4.00 16.33 8.13
CA TRP A 182 -4.59 15.28 8.98
C TRP A 182 -5.82 15.73 9.77
N THR A 183 -5.92 17.00 10.14
CA THR A 183 -7.14 17.56 10.75
C THR A 183 -8.33 17.44 9.79
N GLN A 184 -8.13 17.72 8.50
CA GLN A 184 -9.19 17.58 7.50
C GLN A 184 -9.55 16.12 7.26
N ILE A 185 -8.56 15.24 7.08
CA ILE A 185 -8.77 13.79 6.89
C ILE A 185 -9.46 13.19 8.10
N GLY A 186 -8.96 13.43 9.30
CA GLY A 186 -9.53 12.90 10.53
C GLY A 186 -10.97 13.33 10.76
N ASN A 187 -11.31 14.59 10.48
CA ASN A 187 -12.68 15.06 10.58
C ASN A 187 -13.61 14.48 9.51
N TYR A 188 -13.10 14.27 8.30
CA TYR A 188 -13.90 13.72 7.19
C TYR A 188 -14.28 12.25 7.44
N PHE A 189 -13.37 11.47 8.04
CA PHE A 189 -13.54 10.04 8.29
C PHE A 189 -13.84 9.70 9.78
N LYS A 190 -14.22 10.66 10.59
CA LYS A 190 -14.36 10.52 12.06
C LYS A 190 -15.35 9.46 12.52
N ASP A 191 -16.35 9.13 11.69
CA ASP A 191 -17.46 8.25 12.06
C ASP A 191 -17.23 6.78 11.62
N TYR A 192 -16.10 6.46 10.95
CA TYR A 192 -15.72 5.09 10.61
C TYR A 192 -15.21 4.34 11.84
N ASP A 193 -15.50 3.04 11.92
CA ASP A 193 -15.09 2.16 13.03
C ASP A 193 -13.60 1.76 12.95
N GLU A 194 -13.19 0.73 13.71
CA GLU A 194 -11.81 0.24 13.81
C GLU A 194 -11.24 -0.35 12.51
N HIS A 195 -12.10 -0.67 11.54
CA HIS A 195 -11.62 -1.16 10.24
C HIS A 195 -10.89 -0.10 9.43
N LEU A 196 -11.13 1.21 9.68
CA LEU A 196 -10.34 2.27 9.06
C LEU A 196 -9.15 2.63 9.93
N ILE A 197 -7.95 2.46 9.37
CA ILE A 197 -6.66 2.73 10.01
C ILE A 197 -6.01 3.91 9.29
N PHE A 198 -5.39 4.84 10.01
CA PHE A 198 -4.61 5.92 9.40
C PHE A 198 -3.12 5.64 9.50
N GLU A 199 -2.40 5.77 8.39
CA GLU A 199 -0.94 5.70 8.34
C GLU A 199 -0.40 7.12 8.11
N GLY A 200 0.30 7.66 9.09
CA GLY A 200 0.67 9.07 9.19
C GLY A 200 1.48 9.61 8.03
N LEU A 201 2.47 8.84 7.61
CA LEU A 201 3.36 9.09 6.48
C LEU A 201 3.74 7.76 5.83
N ASN A 202 4.03 7.76 4.53
CA ASN A 202 4.49 6.56 3.80
C ASN A 202 5.96 6.24 4.09
N GLU A 203 6.87 6.98 3.48
CA GLU A 203 8.32 6.77 3.55
C GLU A 203 9.06 8.10 3.71
N PRO A 204 8.92 8.77 4.87
CA PRO A 204 9.55 10.07 5.09
C PRO A 204 11.07 9.96 5.05
N ARG A 205 11.69 10.57 4.03
CA ARG A 205 13.13 10.50 3.77
C ARG A 205 13.66 11.73 3.03
N VAL A 206 14.97 11.92 3.05
CA VAL A 206 15.62 13.01 2.30
C VAL A 206 16.05 12.51 0.93
N ILE A 207 15.15 12.70 -0.04
CA ILE A 207 15.28 12.18 -1.41
C ILE A 207 16.52 12.79 -2.12
N GLY A 208 17.23 11.96 -2.88
CA GLY A 208 18.38 12.36 -3.69
C GLY A 208 19.68 12.50 -2.91
N THR A 209 19.70 12.16 -1.64
CA THR A 209 20.91 12.18 -0.79
C THR A 209 21.47 10.77 -0.55
N SER A 210 22.67 10.71 0.02
CA SER A 210 23.25 9.42 0.47
C SER A 210 22.49 8.80 1.65
N GLU A 211 21.66 9.54 2.34
CA GLU A 211 20.86 9.09 3.48
C GLU A 211 19.54 8.43 3.04
N GLU A 212 19.11 8.66 1.81
CA GLU A 212 17.77 8.31 1.33
C GLU A 212 17.34 6.88 1.72
N TRP A 213 18.20 5.90 1.48
CA TRP A 213 17.89 4.48 1.73
C TRP A 213 18.85 3.80 2.73
N ASN A 214 19.66 4.58 3.44
CA ASN A 214 20.63 4.07 4.41
C ASN A 214 20.19 4.21 5.88
N GLY A 215 18.87 4.41 6.09
CA GLY A 215 18.28 4.55 7.42
C GLY A 215 18.43 5.95 8.04
N GLY A 216 18.83 6.95 7.26
CA GLY A 216 18.95 8.36 7.68
C GLY A 216 20.06 8.65 8.68
N SER A 217 20.27 9.92 9.01
CA SER A 217 21.11 10.38 10.13
C SER A 217 20.29 10.45 11.44
N ASP A 218 20.95 10.66 12.56
CA ASP A 218 20.26 10.87 13.85
C ASP A 218 19.32 12.08 13.78
N ALA A 219 19.74 13.16 13.10
CA ALA A 219 18.93 14.36 12.95
C ALA A 219 17.67 14.11 12.12
N THR A 220 17.79 13.43 10.97
CA THR A 220 16.64 13.17 10.09
C THR A 220 15.67 12.15 10.70
N ARG A 221 16.16 11.14 11.43
CA ARG A 221 15.32 10.22 12.22
C ARG A 221 14.56 10.93 13.33
N GLU A 222 15.21 11.88 13.99
CA GLU A 222 14.55 12.66 15.05
C GLU A 222 13.42 13.54 14.49
N VAL A 223 13.60 14.10 13.30
CA VAL A 223 12.53 14.86 12.64
C VAL A 223 11.36 13.95 12.27
N VAL A 224 11.61 12.71 11.79
CA VAL A 224 10.53 11.75 11.55
C VAL A 224 9.76 11.46 12.84
N ASN A 225 10.46 11.18 13.95
CA ASN A 225 9.82 10.94 15.24
C ASN A 225 8.94 12.12 15.70
N LYS A 226 9.36 13.35 15.42
CA LYS A 226 8.55 14.54 15.74
C LYS A 226 7.31 14.64 14.86
N LEU A 227 7.43 14.36 13.57
CA LEU A 227 6.28 14.35 12.65
C LEU A 227 5.29 13.25 13.01
N ASP A 228 5.74 12.07 13.41
CA ASP A 228 4.88 10.99 13.91
C ASP A 228 4.12 11.41 15.17
N ALA A 229 4.82 12.04 16.12
CA ALA A 229 4.18 12.57 17.34
C ALA A 229 3.16 13.67 17.02
N ASP A 230 3.45 14.54 16.06
CA ASP A 230 2.53 15.58 15.58
C ASP A 230 1.29 14.98 14.93
N PHE A 231 1.44 13.94 14.11
CA PHE A 231 0.33 13.18 13.52
C PHE A 231 -0.56 12.56 14.61
N VAL A 232 0.03 11.78 15.52
CA VAL A 232 -0.70 11.09 16.59
C VAL A 232 -1.46 12.11 17.45
N SER A 233 -0.78 13.17 17.93
CA SER A 233 -1.40 14.19 18.76
C SER A 233 -2.53 14.93 18.03
N THR A 234 -2.37 15.18 16.74
CA THR A 234 -3.39 15.81 15.90
C THR A 234 -4.65 14.95 15.87
N ILE A 235 -4.54 13.68 15.48
CA ILE A 235 -5.69 12.78 15.40
C ILE A 235 -6.34 12.60 16.76
N ARG A 236 -5.58 12.41 17.84
CA ARG A 236 -6.11 12.25 19.20
C ARG A 236 -6.84 13.50 19.73
N SER A 237 -6.56 14.68 19.18
CA SER A 237 -7.24 15.93 19.52
C SER A 237 -8.63 16.08 18.88
N LEU A 238 -8.92 15.29 17.84
CA LEU A 238 -10.17 15.38 17.09
C LEU A 238 -11.30 14.61 17.75
N ASP A 239 -12.54 14.97 17.39
CA ASP A 239 -13.76 14.31 17.86
C ASP A 239 -14.06 12.99 17.14
N GLY A 240 -15.14 12.32 17.54
CA GLY A 240 -15.61 11.06 17.00
C GLY A 240 -14.65 9.90 17.32
N ASN A 241 -14.56 8.94 16.43
CA ASN A 241 -13.76 7.72 16.59
C ASN A 241 -12.23 7.95 16.54
N ASN A 242 -11.79 9.17 16.24
CA ASN A 242 -10.37 9.51 16.17
C ASN A 242 -9.60 9.27 17.47
N LYS A 243 -10.29 9.32 18.62
CA LYS A 243 -9.68 9.07 19.93
C LYS A 243 -9.21 7.62 20.11
N LEU A 244 -9.91 6.67 19.47
CA LEU A 244 -9.62 5.23 19.53
C LEU A 244 -9.13 4.66 18.19
N ARG A 245 -9.02 5.49 17.15
CA ARG A 245 -8.57 5.07 15.82
C ARG A 245 -7.17 4.44 15.88
N HIS A 246 -6.99 3.32 15.21
CA HIS A 246 -5.67 2.74 15.04
C HIS A 246 -4.83 3.60 14.10
N LEU A 247 -3.61 3.92 14.53
CA LEU A 247 -2.69 4.79 13.82
C LEU A 247 -1.38 4.06 13.52
N MET A 248 -0.93 4.11 12.27
CA MET A 248 0.36 3.56 11.85
C MET A 248 1.39 4.69 11.74
N ILE A 249 2.56 4.48 12.32
CA ILE A 249 3.69 5.40 12.27
C ILE A 249 4.93 4.68 11.69
N PRO A 250 5.60 5.27 10.68
CA PRO A 250 6.83 4.71 10.12
C PRO A 250 8.06 5.20 10.90
N GLY A 251 9.15 4.46 10.83
CA GLY A 251 10.47 5.03 11.05
C GLY A 251 10.96 5.78 9.79
N TYR A 252 12.19 6.28 9.81
CA TYR A 252 12.80 6.89 8.61
C TYR A 252 12.70 5.97 7.39
N ALA A 253 12.09 6.47 6.31
CA ALA A 253 11.81 5.75 5.07
C ALA A 253 10.95 4.47 5.26
N ALA A 254 10.19 4.33 6.34
CA ALA A 254 9.56 3.08 6.78
C ALA A 254 10.51 1.88 6.74
N SER A 255 11.81 2.13 6.84
CA SER A 255 12.89 1.19 6.57
C SER A 255 12.91 0.04 7.57
N SER A 256 13.12 -1.17 7.06
CA SER A 256 13.40 -2.36 7.86
C SER A 256 14.84 -2.43 8.40
N SER A 257 15.66 -1.40 8.21
CA SER A 257 17.03 -1.38 8.75
C SER A 257 17.03 -1.25 10.26
N GLU A 258 17.92 -1.99 10.90
CA GLU A 258 18.03 -2.00 12.37
C GLU A 258 18.25 -0.61 12.97
N VAL A 259 19.02 0.26 12.27
CA VAL A 259 19.30 1.61 12.74
C VAL A 259 18.05 2.49 12.73
N ALA A 260 17.20 2.38 11.71
CA ALA A 260 15.96 3.13 11.65
C ALA A 260 14.94 2.63 12.69
N LEU A 261 14.78 1.30 12.79
CA LEU A 261 13.84 0.69 13.73
C LEU A 261 14.21 0.95 15.20
N LYS A 262 15.49 0.91 15.55
CA LYS A 262 15.95 1.23 16.92
C LYS A 262 15.81 2.70 17.29
N ALA A 263 15.82 3.59 16.30
CA ALA A 263 15.69 5.03 16.52
C ALA A 263 14.23 5.51 16.59
N LEU A 264 13.27 4.67 16.18
CA LEU A 264 11.85 5.02 16.24
C LEU A 264 11.40 5.23 17.68
N LYS A 265 10.76 6.37 17.94
CA LYS A 265 10.16 6.76 19.22
C LYS A 265 8.65 6.69 19.11
N ILE A 266 8.08 5.67 19.72
CA ILE A 266 6.62 5.48 19.74
C ILE A 266 6.04 6.32 20.87
N PRO A 267 5.02 7.17 20.64
CA PRO A 267 4.31 7.88 21.70
C PRO A 267 3.80 6.93 22.78
N GLU A 268 4.01 7.28 24.03
CA GLU A 268 3.68 6.44 25.20
C GLU A 268 2.18 6.49 25.51
N ASN A 269 1.68 5.43 26.18
CA ASN A 269 0.30 5.32 26.70
C ASN A 269 -0.79 5.36 25.63
N ASP A 270 -0.51 4.85 24.45
CA ASP A 270 -1.46 4.70 23.34
C ASP A 270 -1.33 3.29 22.76
N ASP A 271 -2.23 2.38 23.13
CA ASP A 271 -2.26 0.99 22.68
C ASP A 271 -2.88 0.81 21.27
N LYS A 272 -3.27 1.91 20.63
CA LYS A 272 -3.80 1.96 19.26
C LYS A 272 -2.73 2.31 18.23
N LEU A 273 -1.43 2.32 18.61
CA LEU A 273 -0.34 2.60 17.68
C LEU A 273 0.22 1.32 17.07
N ILE A 274 0.57 1.42 15.79
CA ILE A 274 1.12 0.35 14.97
C ILE A 274 2.41 0.87 14.33
N VAL A 275 3.49 0.10 14.37
CA VAL A 275 4.71 0.41 13.63
C VAL A 275 4.53 -0.04 12.17
N SER A 276 4.66 0.90 11.22
CA SER A 276 4.67 0.62 9.79
C SER A 276 6.09 0.34 9.31
N VAL A 277 6.31 -0.80 8.64
CA VAL A 277 7.60 -1.20 8.09
C VAL A 277 7.46 -1.62 6.64
N HIS A 278 8.33 -1.12 5.77
CA HIS A 278 8.43 -1.56 4.38
C HIS A 278 9.66 -2.47 4.22
N ALA A 279 9.46 -3.70 3.74
CA ALA A 279 10.51 -4.70 3.78
C ALA A 279 10.56 -5.59 2.53
N TYR A 280 11.24 -5.10 1.50
CA TYR A 280 11.50 -5.85 0.27
C TYR A 280 12.76 -6.71 0.42
N THR A 281 12.67 -7.76 1.23
CA THR A 281 13.81 -8.59 1.62
C THR A 281 13.69 -10.05 1.17
N PRO A 282 14.79 -10.71 0.73
CA PRO A 282 16.13 -10.17 0.49
C PRO A 282 16.17 -9.19 -0.70
N TYR A 283 16.85 -8.07 -0.54
CA TYR A 283 16.88 -6.99 -1.56
C TYR A 283 17.18 -7.50 -2.97
N ASN A 284 18.19 -8.34 -3.14
CA ASN A 284 18.59 -8.84 -4.44
C ASN A 284 17.50 -9.67 -5.14
N PHE A 285 16.68 -10.40 -4.39
CA PHE A 285 15.56 -11.16 -4.95
C PHE A 285 14.32 -10.30 -5.12
N ALA A 286 13.95 -9.56 -4.09
CA ALA A 286 12.68 -8.84 -4.02
C ALA A 286 12.68 -7.55 -4.86
N LEU A 287 13.71 -6.70 -4.75
CA LEU A 287 13.69 -5.35 -5.29
C LEU A 287 14.70 -5.10 -6.41
N ALA A 288 15.93 -5.64 -6.33
CA ALA A 288 16.96 -5.36 -7.34
C ALA A 288 16.55 -5.77 -8.75
N ASP A 289 16.99 -5.00 -9.75
CA ASP A 289 16.67 -5.23 -11.18
C ASP A 289 17.48 -6.37 -11.83
N SER A 290 18.34 -7.03 -11.09
CA SER A 290 19.21 -8.07 -11.62
C SER A 290 18.47 -9.39 -11.85
N LYS A 291 18.40 -9.84 -13.11
CA LYS A 291 17.90 -11.21 -13.44
C LYS A 291 18.76 -12.33 -12.85
N ARG A 292 19.99 -12.03 -12.37
CA ARG A 292 20.87 -13.02 -11.72
C ARG A 292 20.34 -13.53 -10.41
N SER A 293 19.48 -12.74 -9.72
CA SER A 293 18.87 -13.07 -8.43
C SER A 293 17.36 -13.36 -8.61
N ASN A 294 17.00 -14.13 -9.62
CA ASN A 294 15.59 -14.45 -9.90
C ASN A 294 15.13 -15.80 -9.30
N LYS A 295 15.99 -16.48 -8.54
CA LYS A 295 15.70 -17.79 -7.93
C LYS A 295 15.74 -17.69 -6.42
N TRP A 296 14.75 -18.29 -5.76
CA TRP A 296 14.66 -18.34 -4.31
C TRP A 296 13.88 -19.59 -3.88
N VAL A 297 14.39 -20.31 -2.88
CA VAL A 297 13.71 -21.46 -2.25
C VAL A 297 14.08 -21.52 -0.78
N ALA A 298 13.13 -21.85 0.09
CA ALA A 298 13.34 -21.90 1.52
C ALA A 298 14.31 -22.99 1.98
N CYS A 299 14.34 -24.13 1.28
CA CYS A 299 15.18 -25.28 1.63
C CYS A 299 16.68 -25.10 1.28
N LYS A 300 17.06 -24.01 0.64
CA LYS A 300 18.46 -23.73 0.34
C LYS A 300 19.08 -22.92 1.46
N GLU A 301 20.20 -23.44 2.00
CA GLU A 301 20.95 -22.79 3.06
C GLU A 301 21.26 -21.33 2.74
N GLY A 302 21.02 -20.45 3.72
CA GLY A 302 21.26 -19.01 3.66
C GLY A 302 20.19 -18.19 2.94
N PHE A 303 19.24 -18.81 2.20
CA PHE A 303 18.22 -18.06 1.46
C PHE A 303 17.16 -17.41 2.38
N THR A 304 16.91 -17.99 3.52
CA THR A 304 15.92 -17.50 4.49
C THR A 304 16.49 -16.49 5.49
N ASN A 305 17.81 -16.35 5.58
CA ASN A 305 18.47 -15.62 6.66
C ASN A 305 17.98 -14.18 6.82
N ASP A 306 17.80 -13.44 5.72
CA ASP A 306 17.37 -12.05 5.79
C ASP A 306 15.93 -11.92 6.31
N ILE A 307 15.05 -12.85 5.92
CA ILE A 307 13.64 -12.89 6.37
C ILE A 307 13.58 -13.31 7.83
N ASP A 308 14.37 -14.33 8.21
CA ASP A 308 14.46 -14.81 9.60
C ASP A 308 14.97 -13.69 10.51
N TYR A 309 16.07 -13.01 10.10
CA TYR A 309 16.62 -11.88 10.83
C TYR A 309 15.61 -10.74 11.02
N LEU A 310 14.88 -10.37 9.94
CA LEU A 310 13.84 -9.34 10.00
C LEU A 310 12.77 -9.72 11.03
N ALA A 311 12.23 -10.94 10.96
CA ALA A 311 11.18 -11.38 11.87
C ALA A 311 11.65 -11.39 13.33
N ASP A 312 12.86 -11.86 13.59
CA ASP A 312 13.44 -11.93 14.95
C ASP A 312 13.73 -10.51 15.49
N MET A 313 14.14 -9.60 14.63
CA MET A 313 14.37 -8.20 14.98
C MET A 313 13.05 -7.49 15.31
N LEU A 314 12.00 -7.62 14.49
CA LEU A 314 10.68 -7.04 14.75
C LEU A 314 10.08 -7.61 16.05
N LYS A 315 10.23 -8.92 16.26
CA LYS A 315 9.80 -9.56 17.50
C LYS A 315 10.49 -8.93 18.71
N THR A 316 11.81 -8.84 18.70
CA THR A 316 12.61 -8.33 19.84
C THR A 316 12.39 -6.84 20.10
N LEU A 317 12.31 -6.03 19.03
CA LEU A 317 12.22 -4.57 19.18
C LEU A 317 10.81 -4.12 19.58
N PHE A 318 9.76 -4.83 19.12
CA PHE A 318 8.38 -4.35 19.23
C PHE A 318 7.42 -5.40 19.81
N ILE A 319 7.27 -6.57 19.20
CA ILE A 319 6.21 -7.53 19.55
C ILE A 319 6.35 -8.03 20.99
N ASP A 320 7.56 -8.39 21.44
CA ASP A 320 7.81 -8.84 22.84
C ASP A 320 7.57 -7.73 23.87
N LYS A 321 7.40 -6.49 23.42
CA LYS A 321 7.06 -5.34 24.27
C LYS A 321 5.57 -4.96 24.18
N GLY A 322 4.76 -5.74 23.48
CA GLY A 322 3.33 -5.48 23.30
C GLY A 322 3.00 -4.42 22.25
N GLN A 323 3.96 -4.11 21.36
CA GLN A 323 3.77 -3.14 20.30
C GLN A 323 3.42 -3.84 18.98
N ALA A 324 2.30 -3.45 18.38
CA ALA A 324 1.88 -3.96 17.07
C ALA A 324 2.80 -3.48 15.95
N VAL A 325 3.03 -4.36 14.97
CA VAL A 325 3.79 -4.07 13.75
C VAL A 325 3.02 -4.60 12.54
N ILE A 326 3.00 -3.83 11.46
CA ILE A 326 2.51 -4.26 10.15
C ILE A 326 3.63 -4.05 9.12
N ILE A 327 3.90 -5.07 8.29
CA ILE A 327 4.66 -4.86 7.06
C ILE A 327 3.72 -4.17 6.06
N GLY A 328 3.75 -2.82 6.04
CA GLY A 328 2.89 -1.98 5.21
C GLY A 328 3.14 -2.15 3.72
N GLU A 329 4.39 -2.50 3.36
CA GLU A 329 4.76 -2.87 2.01
C GLU A 329 5.77 -4.00 1.98
N PHE A 330 5.47 -5.03 1.18
CA PHE A 330 6.41 -6.05 0.76
C PHE A 330 6.03 -6.57 -0.62
N GLY A 331 6.95 -7.21 -1.29
CA GLY A 331 6.73 -7.79 -2.60
C GLY A 331 8.02 -8.31 -3.21
N ALA A 332 7.89 -9.03 -4.32
CA ALA A 332 9.02 -9.40 -5.16
C ALA A 332 8.70 -9.07 -6.61
N ARG A 333 9.58 -8.30 -7.27
CA ARG A 333 9.45 -7.91 -8.68
C ARG A 333 9.41 -9.14 -9.59
N SER A 334 8.58 -9.10 -10.61
CA SER A 334 8.59 -10.12 -11.66
C SER A 334 9.90 -10.04 -12.46
N LYS A 335 10.58 -11.18 -12.54
CA LYS A 335 11.82 -11.43 -13.31
C LYS A 335 11.62 -12.68 -14.17
N ASP A 336 10.39 -12.90 -14.65
CA ASP A 336 9.95 -14.13 -15.31
C ASP A 336 10.12 -15.37 -14.41
N ASN A 337 9.75 -15.25 -13.12
CA ASN A 337 10.09 -16.19 -12.07
C ASN A 337 8.92 -16.44 -11.08
N GLU A 338 7.69 -16.56 -11.57
CA GLU A 338 6.49 -16.68 -10.74
C GLU A 338 6.60 -17.76 -9.67
N LYS A 339 7.04 -18.98 -10.02
CA LYS A 339 7.21 -20.08 -9.08
C LYS A 339 8.11 -19.73 -7.89
N TYR A 340 9.23 -19.06 -8.17
CA TYR A 340 10.15 -18.61 -7.10
C TYR A 340 9.58 -17.48 -6.25
N ARG A 341 8.80 -16.59 -6.87
CA ARG A 341 8.06 -15.55 -6.13
C ARG A 341 7.01 -16.18 -5.21
N ALA A 342 6.34 -17.22 -5.68
CA ALA A 342 5.38 -17.97 -4.88
C ALA A 342 6.06 -18.66 -3.69
N GLU A 343 7.18 -19.37 -3.89
CA GLU A 343 7.95 -19.99 -2.82
C GLU A 343 8.46 -18.97 -1.78
N TRP A 344 8.95 -17.82 -2.25
CA TRP A 344 9.36 -16.73 -1.40
C TRP A 344 8.18 -16.17 -0.59
N ALA A 345 7.04 -15.94 -1.24
CA ALA A 345 5.84 -15.41 -0.60
C ALA A 345 5.30 -16.36 0.48
N LYS A 346 5.28 -17.69 0.20
CA LYS A 346 4.93 -18.71 1.22
C LYS A 346 5.78 -18.57 2.47
N TYR A 347 7.10 -18.52 2.28
CA TYR A 347 8.02 -18.45 3.42
C TYR A 347 7.89 -17.13 4.16
N TYR A 348 7.90 -16.02 3.43
CA TYR A 348 7.85 -14.68 4.00
C TYR A 348 6.61 -14.52 4.91
N VAL A 349 5.43 -14.77 4.36
CA VAL A 349 4.16 -14.62 5.11
C VAL A 349 4.08 -15.64 6.25
N THR A 350 4.50 -16.90 6.04
CA THR A 350 4.53 -17.90 7.11
C THR A 350 5.44 -17.47 8.26
N LYS A 351 6.66 -16.97 7.97
CA LYS A 351 7.60 -16.53 9.00
C LYS A 351 7.08 -15.30 9.74
N MET A 352 6.54 -14.29 9.05
CA MET A 352 5.96 -13.11 9.68
C MET A 352 4.75 -13.46 10.57
N LYS A 353 3.91 -14.38 10.12
CA LYS A 353 2.79 -14.90 10.92
C LYS A 353 3.24 -15.53 12.24
N THR A 354 4.40 -16.22 12.28
CA THR A 354 4.91 -16.82 13.53
C THR A 354 5.24 -15.78 14.60
N VAL A 355 5.44 -14.54 14.21
CA VAL A 355 5.72 -13.42 15.14
C VAL A 355 4.55 -12.44 15.26
N GLY A 356 3.40 -12.74 14.65
CA GLY A 356 2.18 -11.93 14.75
C GLY A 356 2.24 -10.64 13.91
N VAL A 357 2.98 -10.62 12.81
CA VAL A 357 3.14 -9.46 11.93
C VAL A 357 2.39 -9.68 10.62
N PRO A 358 1.23 -9.03 10.41
CA PRO A 358 0.53 -9.05 9.12
C PRO A 358 1.33 -8.30 8.06
N CYS A 359 1.12 -8.71 6.79
CA CYS A 359 1.86 -8.16 5.65
C CYS A 359 0.91 -7.67 4.56
N VAL A 360 1.27 -6.58 3.87
CA VAL A 360 0.49 -5.98 2.78
C VAL A 360 1.32 -5.99 1.50
N TRP A 361 0.86 -6.76 0.50
CA TRP A 361 1.54 -6.85 -0.79
C TRP A 361 1.44 -5.53 -1.55
N TRP A 362 2.59 -5.01 -2.03
CA TRP A 362 2.63 -3.87 -2.92
C TRP A 362 2.24 -4.29 -4.34
N ASP A 363 1.05 -3.92 -4.80
CA ASP A 363 0.59 -4.12 -6.17
C ASP A 363 0.46 -2.77 -6.87
N ASN A 364 1.38 -2.46 -7.76
CA ASN A 364 1.36 -1.21 -8.53
C ASN A 364 0.67 -1.34 -9.90
N GLY A 365 0.02 -2.48 -10.18
CA GLY A 365 -0.62 -2.75 -11.46
C GLY A 365 0.35 -2.98 -12.62
N ALA A 366 1.66 -2.91 -12.39
CA ALA A 366 2.68 -3.10 -13.43
C ALA A 366 3.15 -4.56 -13.46
N PHE A 367 2.92 -5.24 -14.59
CA PHE A 367 3.33 -6.63 -14.81
C PHE A 367 4.02 -6.87 -16.15
N LEU A 368 4.11 -5.85 -17.01
CA LEU A 368 4.78 -5.91 -18.33
C LEU A 368 5.73 -4.72 -18.50
N GLY A 369 6.76 -4.91 -19.29
CA GLY A 369 7.72 -3.86 -19.63
C GLY A 369 9.00 -3.89 -18.78
N SER A 370 9.45 -2.72 -18.36
CA SER A 370 10.63 -2.52 -17.51
C SER A 370 10.26 -1.73 -16.25
N GLY A 371 11.07 -1.78 -15.22
CA GLY A 371 10.83 -1.06 -13.98
C GLY A 371 10.37 -1.98 -12.85
N GLU A 372 9.57 -1.44 -11.95
CA GLU A 372 9.08 -2.12 -10.77
C GLU A 372 7.81 -2.92 -11.06
N LEU A 373 7.97 -4.18 -11.45
CA LEU A 373 6.88 -5.05 -11.87
C LEU A 373 6.34 -5.86 -10.65
N PHE A 374 5.56 -5.22 -9.81
CA PHE A 374 4.97 -5.85 -8.61
C PHE A 374 3.53 -6.30 -8.80
N GLY A 375 2.86 -5.88 -9.88
CA GLY A 375 1.46 -6.18 -10.14
C GLY A 375 1.18 -7.68 -10.15
N LEU A 376 0.14 -8.12 -9.45
CA LEU A 376 -0.39 -9.47 -9.44
C LEU A 376 -1.74 -9.55 -10.15
N PHE A 377 -2.51 -8.48 -10.05
CA PHE A 377 -3.89 -8.40 -10.48
C PHE A 377 -4.04 -7.45 -11.66
N ASP A 378 -4.57 -7.97 -12.77
CA ASP A 378 -4.92 -7.17 -13.95
C ASP A 378 -6.26 -6.44 -13.69
N ARG A 379 -6.15 -5.20 -13.28
CA ARG A 379 -7.28 -4.37 -12.86
C ARG A 379 -8.26 -4.06 -14.00
N ARG A 380 -7.84 -4.15 -15.27
CA ARG A 380 -8.70 -3.90 -16.44
C ARG A 380 -9.55 -5.10 -16.80
N ASN A 381 -8.97 -6.31 -16.62
CA ASN A 381 -9.61 -7.56 -17.00
C ASN A 381 -10.17 -8.33 -15.81
N LEU A 382 -9.94 -7.86 -14.58
CA LEU A 382 -10.30 -8.51 -13.31
C LEU A 382 -9.72 -9.94 -13.21
N GLU A 383 -8.45 -10.10 -13.61
CA GLU A 383 -7.78 -11.39 -13.69
C GLU A 383 -6.45 -11.40 -12.90
N TRP A 384 -6.15 -12.50 -12.25
CA TRP A 384 -4.87 -12.70 -11.58
C TRP A 384 -3.79 -13.11 -12.61
N ARG A 385 -2.81 -12.23 -12.85
CA ARG A 385 -1.68 -12.48 -13.77
C ARG A 385 -0.68 -13.47 -13.19
N TYR A 386 -0.55 -13.53 -11.88
CA TYR A 386 0.35 -14.40 -11.15
C TYR A 386 -0.41 -15.20 -10.08
N PRO A 387 -1.25 -16.17 -10.50
CA PRO A 387 -2.10 -16.92 -9.59
C PRO A 387 -1.31 -17.73 -8.56
N LEU A 388 -0.12 -18.25 -8.90
CA LEU A 388 0.70 -19.00 -7.95
C LEU A 388 1.17 -18.12 -6.79
N VAL A 389 1.52 -16.85 -7.06
CA VAL A 389 1.92 -15.90 -6.00
C VAL A 389 0.71 -15.55 -5.13
N LYS A 390 -0.43 -15.23 -5.76
CA LYS A 390 -1.69 -14.96 -5.05
C LYS A 390 -2.08 -16.14 -4.13
N ASP A 391 -2.09 -17.36 -4.64
CA ASP A 391 -2.44 -18.56 -3.86
C ASP A 391 -1.45 -18.80 -2.71
N ALA A 392 -0.15 -18.56 -2.95
CA ALA A 392 0.90 -18.65 -1.93
C ALA A 392 0.67 -17.67 -0.78
N LEU A 393 0.31 -16.42 -1.07
CA LEU A 393 0.02 -15.40 -0.07
C LEU A 393 -1.18 -15.81 0.81
N ILE A 394 -2.26 -16.24 0.18
CA ILE A 394 -3.50 -16.64 0.88
C ILE A 394 -3.28 -17.90 1.73
N SER A 395 -2.70 -18.96 1.16
CA SER A 395 -2.45 -20.21 1.88
C SER A 395 -1.51 -20.00 3.07
N ALA A 396 -0.44 -19.21 2.91
CA ALA A 396 0.47 -18.91 4.00
C ALA A 396 -0.21 -18.08 5.12
N SER A 397 -1.02 -17.09 4.76
CA SER A 397 -1.75 -16.28 5.73
C SER A 397 -2.81 -17.10 6.50
N ASN A 398 -3.40 -18.11 5.88
CA ASN A 398 -4.30 -19.08 6.52
C ASN A 398 -3.58 -20.09 7.44
N GLY A 399 -2.23 -20.12 7.40
CA GLY A 399 -1.44 -21.02 8.26
C GLY A 399 -1.32 -22.45 7.72
N GLU A 400 -1.44 -22.64 6.40
CA GLU A 400 -1.32 -23.96 5.76
C GLU A 400 0.12 -24.49 5.75
N TYR A 401 1.10 -23.63 6.06
CA TYR A 401 2.52 -23.98 6.07
C TYR A 401 3.17 -23.74 7.44
N THR A 402 4.25 -24.47 7.68
CA THR A 402 5.16 -24.22 8.80
C THR A 402 6.56 -23.85 8.28
N VAL A 403 7.30 -23.04 9.04
CA VAL A 403 8.67 -22.64 8.69
C VAL A 403 9.58 -23.85 8.46
N ASP A 404 9.53 -24.85 9.36
CA ASP A 404 10.35 -26.05 9.26
C ASP A 404 9.92 -26.93 8.08
N GLY A 405 8.61 -27.01 7.80
CA GLY A 405 8.09 -27.69 6.63
C GLY A 405 8.63 -27.13 5.33
N LEU A 406 8.60 -25.80 5.18
CA LEU A 406 9.11 -25.12 4.00
C LEU A 406 10.63 -25.21 3.85
N LYS A 407 11.40 -25.18 4.98
CA LYS A 407 12.86 -25.39 4.96
C LYS A 407 13.24 -26.83 4.61
N SER A 408 12.40 -27.80 4.90
CA SER A 408 12.67 -29.23 4.63
C SER A 408 12.11 -29.72 3.29
N ASP A 409 11.26 -28.92 2.61
CA ASP A 409 10.66 -29.30 1.33
C ASP A 409 11.69 -29.22 0.20
N THR A 410 12.25 -30.36 -0.17
CA THR A 410 13.20 -30.49 -1.29
C THR A 410 12.53 -30.85 -2.62
N ALA A 411 11.23 -31.14 -2.65
CA ALA A 411 10.52 -31.48 -3.89
C ALA A 411 10.59 -30.36 -4.91
N ILE A 412 10.52 -29.10 -4.45
CA ILE A 412 10.70 -27.92 -5.27
C ILE A 412 12.06 -27.88 -5.98
N LEU A 413 13.13 -28.41 -5.38
CA LEU A 413 14.46 -28.45 -6.00
C LEU A 413 14.49 -29.34 -7.24
N ASP A 414 13.76 -30.45 -7.24
CA ASP A 414 13.71 -31.39 -8.36
C ASP A 414 12.86 -30.82 -9.51
N GLU A 415 11.81 -30.08 -9.20
CA GLU A 415 11.04 -29.32 -10.17
C GLU A 415 11.89 -28.23 -10.84
N LEU A 416 12.63 -27.48 -10.04
CA LEU A 416 13.52 -26.41 -10.54
C LEU A 416 14.69 -26.97 -11.37
N LYS A 417 15.21 -28.15 -11.05
CA LYS A 417 16.24 -28.81 -11.90
C LYS A 417 15.67 -29.16 -13.27
N LYS A 418 14.41 -29.62 -13.34
CA LYS A 418 13.73 -29.89 -14.60
C LYS A 418 13.56 -28.64 -15.45
N ASP A 419 13.10 -27.52 -14.82
CA ASP A 419 12.94 -26.24 -15.52
C ASP A 419 14.28 -25.71 -16.08
N ILE A 420 15.38 -25.88 -15.32
CA ILE A 420 16.74 -25.51 -15.79
C ILE A 420 17.22 -26.39 -16.94
N ALA A 421 16.90 -27.68 -16.91
CA ALA A 421 17.28 -28.59 -17.99
C ALA A 421 16.50 -28.29 -19.27
N GLN A 422 15.21 -27.98 -19.17
CA GLN A 422 14.37 -27.61 -20.31
C GLN A 422 14.80 -26.28 -20.95
N SER A 423 15.14 -25.26 -20.15
CA SER A 423 15.59 -23.96 -20.65
C SER A 423 16.93 -24.05 -21.40
N LYS A 424 17.81 -25.00 -21.03
CA LYS A 424 19.07 -25.22 -21.76
C LYS A 424 18.87 -25.90 -23.13
N ASN A 425 17.87 -26.77 -23.24
CA ASN A 425 17.57 -27.46 -24.48
C ASN A 425 16.88 -26.52 -25.50
N SER A 426 16.02 -25.61 -25.04
CA SER A 426 15.37 -24.61 -25.90
C SER A 426 16.30 -23.47 -26.36
N SER A 427 17.49 -23.32 -25.75
CA SER A 427 18.50 -22.34 -26.16
C SER A 427 19.55 -22.92 -27.10
N ALA A 428 19.45 -24.23 -27.40
CA ALA A 428 20.39 -24.96 -28.28
C ALA A 428 19.77 -25.31 -29.65
N GLU A 429 18.49 -24.99 -29.85
CA GLU A 429 17.77 -24.97 -31.13
C GLU A 429 17.65 -23.50 -31.63
#